data_19cfcf5ce2b13dbf57db1a01200f6982
#
_entry.id   19cfcf5ce2b13dbf57db1a01200f6982
#
_cell.length_a   1.000
_cell.length_b   1.000
_cell.length_c   1.000
_cell.angle_alpha   90.00
_cell.angle_beta   90.00
_cell.angle_gamma   90.00
#
_symmetry.space_group_name_H-M   'P 1'
#
loop_
_entity.id
_entity.type
_entity.pdbx_description
1 polymer ?
#
loop_
_entity_poly.entity_id
_entity_poly.type
_entity_poly.pdbx_seq_one_letter_code
_entity_poly.pdbx_strand_id
1 'polypeptide(L)'
;THEKATYWQLALSWGVTPLLCDVKENTDDLFAHAVAKSKAAGYVHDGDIVVITAGVPLGVNGTTNLLKVHVVGDILVTGQGVNKRSAFGRLCVARTEEEALKNFNDGDILVIPQTSNALLPILKKASGIVTERGGLNSHAAIVGMALDIPVIVFAENATAILKSSSVVEVDASAGTVSNRTRTE
;
A
#
# COMPACT_ATOMS: atom_id res chain seq x y z
N THR A 1 -20.70 0.90 -15.10
CA THR A 1 -21.32 0.80 -16.44
C THR A 1 -21.02 2.02 -17.28
N HIS A 2 -20.94 1.89 -18.61
CA HIS A 2 -20.83 2.99 -19.57
C HIS A 2 -22.20 3.47 -20.09
N GLU A 3 -23.24 2.69 -19.86
CA GLU A 3 -24.60 2.98 -20.35
C GLU A 3 -25.44 3.67 -19.27
N LYS A 4 -26.02 4.83 -19.63
CA LYS A 4 -26.87 5.59 -18.71
C LYS A 4 -28.16 4.84 -18.33
N ALA A 5 -28.74 4.06 -19.27
CA ALA A 5 -29.92 3.26 -18.98
C ALA A 5 -29.63 2.20 -17.91
N THR A 6 -28.56 1.46 -18.07
CA THR A 6 -28.07 0.46 -17.10
C THR A 6 -27.71 1.10 -15.75
N TYR A 7 -27.13 2.32 -15.75
CA TYR A 7 -26.87 3.06 -14.52
C TYR A 7 -28.15 3.28 -13.71
N TRP A 8 -29.21 3.77 -14.35
CA TRP A 8 -30.48 4.02 -13.64
C TRP A 8 -31.19 2.72 -13.21
N GLN A 9 -31.09 1.66 -13.99
CA GLN A 9 -31.61 0.34 -13.60
C GLN A 9 -30.89 -0.20 -12.35
N LEU A 10 -29.56 -0.12 -12.32
CA LEU A 10 -28.75 -0.56 -11.18
C LEU A 10 -29.00 0.27 -9.92
N ALA A 11 -29.30 1.56 -10.06
CA ALA A 11 -29.64 2.43 -8.93
C ALA A 11 -30.92 2.00 -8.19
N LEU A 12 -31.79 1.22 -8.82
CA LEU A 12 -32.97 0.64 -8.19
C LEU A 12 -32.69 -0.67 -7.43
N SER A 13 -31.50 -1.24 -7.60
CA SER A 13 -31.10 -2.49 -6.95
C SER A 13 -30.60 -2.25 -5.55
N TRP A 14 -31.12 -2.98 -4.59
CA TRP A 14 -30.69 -2.88 -3.21
C TRP A 14 -29.20 -3.25 -3.04
N GLY A 15 -28.45 -2.44 -2.29
CA GLY A 15 -27.03 -2.68 -2.01
C GLY A 15 -26.10 -2.45 -3.20
N VAL A 16 -26.58 -1.82 -4.29
CA VAL A 16 -25.78 -1.49 -5.46
C VAL A 16 -25.64 0.01 -5.60
N THR A 17 -24.39 0.48 -5.73
CA THR A 17 -24.08 1.87 -6.08
C THR A 17 -23.49 1.89 -7.49
N PRO A 18 -24.24 2.34 -8.51
CA PRO A 18 -23.74 2.38 -9.88
C PRO A 18 -22.77 3.54 -10.07
N LEU A 19 -21.70 3.30 -10.83
CA LEU A 19 -20.76 4.31 -11.28
C LEU A 19 -20.70 4.35 -12.80
N LEU A 20 -20.72 5.54 -13.39
CA LEU A 20 -20.47 5.72 -14.82
C LEU A 20 -18.96 5.67 -15.08
N CYS A 21 -18.55 4.84 -16.04
CA CYS A 21 -17.16 4.64 -16.39
C CYS A 21 -17.01 4.51 -17.92
N ASP A 22 -15.81 4.76 -18.40
CA ASP A 22 -15.48 4.62 -19.81
C ASP A 22 -15.31 3.16 -20.21
N VAL A 23 -15.53 2.84 -21.47
CA VAL A 23 -15.27 1.52 -22.04
C VAL A 23 -13.77 1.26 -22.06
N LYS A 24 -13.36 0.06 -21.67
CA LYS A 24 -11.97 -0.43 -21.77
C LYS A 24 -11.93 -1.69 -22.61
N GLU A 25 -10.86 -1.83 -23.38
CA GLU A 25 -10.71 -2.93 -24.33
C GLU A 25 -10.12 -4.19 -23.70
N ASN A 26 -9.32 -4.03 -22.65
CA ASN A 26 -8.71 -5.16 -21.94
C ASN A 26 -9.15 -5.21 -20.48
N THR A 27 -9.00 -6.40 -19.89
CA THR A 27 -9.47 -6.72 -18.54
C THR A 27 -8.67 -5.99 -17.46
N ASP A 28 -7.37 -5.84 -17.64
CA ASP A 28 -6.50 -5.21 -16.64
C ASP A 28 -6.77 -3.71 -16.54
N ASP A 29 -6.91 -3.03 -17.68
CA ASP A 29 -7.31 -1.62 -17.72
C ASP A 29 -8.71 -1.39 -17.18
N LEU A 30 -9.64 -2.34 -17.42
CA LEU A 30 -10.98 -2.28 -16.86
C LEU A 30 -10.95 -2.35 -15.33
N PHE A 31 -10.15 -3.24 -14.75
CA PHE A 31 -10.02 -3.38 -13.30
C PHE A 31 -9.34 -2.15 -12.68
N ALA A 32 -8.24 -1.69 -13.25
CA ALA A 32 -7.55 -0.48 -12.79
C ALA A 32 -8.50 0.73 -12.82
N HIS A 33 -9.26 0.88 -13.92
CA HIS A 33 -10.24 1.95 -14.07
C HIS A 33 -11.39 1.86 -13.07
N ALA A 34 -11.92 0.65 -12.83
CA ALA A 34 -13.00 0.42 -11.85
C ALA A 34 -12.55 0.79 -10.42
N VAL A 35 -11.34 0.39 -10.04
CA VAL A 35 -10.74 0.73 -8.74
C VAL A 35 -10.52 2.23 -8.62
N ALA A 36 -9.94 2.87 -9.64
CA ALA A 36 -9.70 4.31 -9.65
C ALA A 36 -11.00 5.13 -9.55
N LYS A 37 -12.07 4.72 -10.25
CA LYS A 37 -13.39 5.36 -10.18
C LYS A 37 -14.03 5.18 -8.81
N SER A 38 -13.92 3.99 -8.20
CA SER A 38 -14.44 3.72 -6.86
C SER A 38 -13.70 4.52 -5.80
N LYS A 39 -12.38 4.69 -5.94
CA LYS A 39 -11.55 5.52 -5.08
C LYS A 39 -11.92 7.01 -5.22
N ALA A 40 -12.06 7.51 -6.44
CA ALA A 40 -12.46 8.90 -6.69
C ALA A 40 -13.87 9.22 -6.15
N ALA A 41 -14.75 8.22 -6.09
CA ALA A 41 -16.09 8.34 -5.51
C ALA A 41 -16.11 8.14 -3.98
N GLY A 42 -14.97 7.85 -3.33
CA GLY A 42 -14.83 7.69 -1.88
C GLY A 42 -15.36 6.36 -1.33
N TYR A 43 -15.58 5.34 -2.19
CA TYR A 43 -16.07 4.02 -1.75
C TYR A 43 -14.95 3.09 -1.33
N VAL A 44 -13.73 3.33 -1.79
CA VAL A 44 -12.54 2.54 -1.41
C VAL A 44 -11.35 3.47 -1.20
N HIS A 45 -10.45 3.06 -0.30
CA HIS A 45 -9.25 3.80 0.08
C HIS A 45 -8.00 2.95 -0.16
N ASP A 46 -6.84 3.57 -0.20
CA ASP A 46 -5.57 2.83 -0.29
C ASP A 46 -5.44 1.90 0.93
N GLY A 47 -5.10 0.64 0.66
CA GLY A 47 -5.04 -0.42 1.66
C GLY A 47 -6.28 -1.30 1.75
N ASP A 48 -7.40 -0.88 1.20
CA ASP A 48 -8.61 -1.70 1.20
C ASP A 48 -8.42 -2.96 0.34
N ILE A 49 -8.97 -4.07 0.80
CA ILE A 49 -9.06 -5.30 0.02
C ILE A 49 -10.44 -5.33 -0.64
N VAL A 50 -10.45 -5.34 -1.96
CA VAL A 50 -11.68 -5.43 -2.76
C VAL A 50 -11.75 -6.72 -3.53
N VAL A 51 -12.96 -7.22 -3.73
CA VAL A 51 -13.23 -8.36 -4.60
C VAL A 51 -13.84 -7.84 -5.89
N ILE A 52 -13.17 -8.08 -7.00
CA ILE A 52 -13.64 -7.71 -8.34
C ILE A 52 -14.19 -8.95 -9.01
N THR A 53 -15.43 -8.89 -9.47
CA THR A 53 -16.04 -9.94 -10.29
C THR A 53 -16.30 -9.44 -11.70
N ALA A 54 -16.01 -10.25 -12.70
CA ALA A 54 -16.20 -9.89 -14.09
C ALA A 54 -16.53 -11.10 -14.96
N GLY A 55 -17.09 -10.82 -16.14
CA GLY A 55 -17.25 -11.79 -17.22
C GLY A 55 -16.16 -11.63 -18.27
N VAL A 56 -15.48 -12.71 -18.63
CA VAL A 56 -14.46 -12.76 -19.68
C VAL A 56 -14.88 -13.79 -20.73
N PRO A 57 -14.83 -13.47 -22.05
CA PRO A 57 -14.37 -12.22 -22.67
C PRO A 57 -15.31 -11.03 -22.43
N LEU A 58 -14.74 -9.81 -22.46
CA LEU A 58 -15.52 -8.58 -22.26
C LEU A 58 -16.59 -8.42 -23.35
N GLY A 59 -17.75 -7.87 -22.99
CA GLY A 59 -18.86 -7.63 -23.91
C GLY A 59 -19.80 -8.82 -24.13
N VAL A 60 -19.54 -9.98 -23.50
CA VAL A 60 -20.47 -11.13 -23.51
C VAL A 60 -21.34 -11.10 -22.27
N ASN A 61 -22.65 -10.90 -22.46
CA ASN A 61 -23.61 -10.83 -21.37
C ASN A 61 -23.83 -12.21 -20.70
N GLY A 62 -24.06 -12.19 -19.39
CA GLY A 62 -24.51 -13.37 -18.64
C GLY A 62 -23.39 -14.29 -18.12
N THR A 63 -22.13 -13.93 -18.29
CA THR A 63 -21.00 -14.70 -17.76
C THR A 63 -20.31 -13.92 -16.65
N THR A 64 -20.29 -14.48 -15.42
CA THR A 64 -19.39 -14.02 -14.35
C THR A 64 -18.48 -15.20 -14.05
N ASN A 65 -17.31 -15.23 -14.67
CA ASN A 65 -16.37 -16.36 -14.63
C ASN A 65 -14.98 -15.98 -14.08
N LEU A 66 -14.81 -14.73 -13.65
CA LEU A 66 -13.59 -14.24 -13.04
C LEU A 66 -13.90 -13.61 -11.69
N LEU A 67 -13.09 -13.98 -10.69
CA LEU A 67 -13.07 -13.36 -9.38
C LEU A 67 -11.62 -13.01 -9.06
N LYS A 68 -11.34 -11.73 -8.76
CA LYS A 68 -10.00 -11.23 -8.41
C LYS A 68 -10.07 -10.53 -7.06
N VAL A 69 -9.24 -10.97 -6.12
CA VAL A 69 -8.97 -10.20 -4.91
C VAL A 69 -7.88 -9.17 -5.25
N HIS A 70 -8.11 -7.91 -4.92
CA HIS A 70 -7.22 -6.82 -5.26
C HIS A 70 -7.07 -5.88 -4.06
N VAL A 71 -5.85 -5.47 -3.78
CA VAL A 71 -5.54 -4.43 -2.80
C VAL A 71 -5.54 -3.09 -3.52
N VAL A 72 -6.32 -2.13 -3.02
CA VAL A 72 -6.46 -0.81 -3.64
C VAL A 72 -5.18 0.01 -3.42
N GLY A 73 -4.67 0.62 -4.48
CA GLY A 73 -3.42 1.39 -4.48
C GLY A 73 -2.19 0.55 -4.82
N ASP A 74 -1.06 1.22 -5.03
CA ASP A 74 0.24 0.59 -5.29
C ASP A 74 0.93 0.13 -4.00
N ILE A 75 0.17 -0.54 -3.11
CA ILE A 75 0.68 -0.98 -1.82
C ILE A 75 1.57 -2.19 -2.02
N LEU A 76 2.80 -2.08 -1.55
CA LEU A 76 3.81 -3.13 -1.60
C LEU A 76 3.74 -4.03 -0.36
N VAL A 77 3.57 -3.41 0.82
CA VAL A 77 3.56 -4.10 2.11
C VAL A 77 2.60 -3.38 3.06
N THR A 78 1.91 -4.15 3.89
CA THR A 78 1.06 -3.66 4.97
C THR A 78 1.60 -4.11 6.32
N GLY A 79 1.37 -3.33 7.35
CA GLY A 79 1.74 -3.64 8.72
C GLY A 79 0.93 -2.79 9.71
N GLN A 80 1.35 -2.75 10.95
CA GLN A 80 0.74 -1.93 11.98
C GLN A 80 1.49 -0.61 12.12
N GLY A 81 0.83 0.51 11.82
CA GLY A 81 1.38 1.83 12.04
C GLY A 81 1.45 2.17 13.53
N VAL A 82 2.55 2.81 13.92
CA VAL A 82 2.80 3.19 15.32
C VAL A 82 2.34 4.64 15.60
N ASN A 83 2.44 5.50 14.62
CA ASN A 83 2.07 6.92 14.71
C ASN A 83 1.28 7.37 13.47
N LYS A 84 0.95 8.67 13.41
CA LYS A 84 0.21 9.24 12.27
C LYS A 84 1.12 10.08 11.36
N ARG A 85 2.33 9.57 11.10
CA ARG A 85 3.30 10.22 10.22
C ARG A 85 3.40 9.49 8.90
N SER A 86 3.74 10.24 7.86
CA SER A 86 4.13 9.69 6.56
C SER A 86 5.45 10.32 6.12
N ALA A 87 6.21 9.58 5.32
CA ALA A 87 7.43 10.08 4.70
C ALA A 87 7.68 9.40 3.35
N PHE A 88 8.31 10.16 2.47
CA PHE A 88 8.85 9.65 1.22
C PHE A 88 10.35 9.46 1.37
N GLY A 89 10.86 8.37 0.86
CA GLY A 89 12.29 8.11 0.92
C GLY A 89 12.69 6.89 0.11
N ARG A 90 14.00 6.76 -0.04
CA ARG A 90 14.61 5.58 -0.65
C ARG A 90 14.68 4.47 0.40
N LEU A 91 14.41 3.25 -0.01
CA LEU A 91 14.50 2.08 0.86
C LEU A 91 15.96 1.62 1.03
N CYS A 92 16.36 1.43 2.28
CA CYS A 92 17.48 0.61 2.68
C CYS A 92 16.94 -0.68 3.29
N VAL A 93 16.93 -1.75 2.50
CA VAL A 93 16.47 -3.07 2.94
C VAL A 93 17.66 -3.87 3.41
N ALA A 94 17.62 -4.33 4.65
CA ALA A 94 18.68 -5.11 5.28
C ALA A 94 18.11 -6.30 6.05
N ARG A 95 18.79 -7.43 6.01
CA ARG A 95 18.42 -8.61 6.77
C ARG A 95 19.15 -8.72 8.10
N THR A 96 20.30 -8.06 8.22
CA THR A 96 21.12 -7.99 9.43
C THR A 96 21.46 -6.54 9.78
N GLU A 97 21.85 -6.30 11.04
CA GLU A 97 22.24 -4.99 11.51
C GLU A 97 23.53 -4.49 10.82
N GLU A 98 24.48 -5.40 10.55
CA GLU A 98 25.72 -5.08 9.85
C GLU A 98 25.45 -4.62 8.42
N GLU A 99 24.52 -5.29 7.74
CA GLU A 99 24.08 -4.91 6.40
C GLU A 99 23.42 -3.52 6.41
N ALA A 100 22.57 -3.25 7.41
CA ALA A 100 21.95 -1.94 7.60
C ALA A 100 23.00 -0.84 7.80
N LEU A 101 23.93 -1.03 8.72
CA LEU A 101 24.99 -0.06 9.02
C LEU A 101 25.88 0.24 7.80
N LYS A 102 26.11 -0.77 6.93
CA LYS A 102 26.96 -0.62 5.75
C LYS A 102 26.26 0.08 4.58
N ASN A 103 24.96 -0.18 4.38
CA ASN A 103 24.25 0.21 3.16
C ASN A 103 23.33 1.42 3.35
N PHE A 104 23.09 1.84 4.60
CA PHE A 104 22.19 2.95 4.92
C PHE A 104 22.80 4.31 4.54
N ASN A 105 21.99 5.16 3.94
CA ASN A 105 22.35 6.56 3.68
C ASN A 105 21.39 7.49 4.43
N ASP A 106 21.89 8.68 4.76
CA ASP A 106 21.10 9.69 5.47
C ASP A 106 19.81 10.01 4.69
N GLY A 107 18.67 9.92 5.37
CA GLY A 107 17.35 10.11 4.78
C GLY A 107 16.69 8.86 4.18
N ASP A 108 17.35 7.70 4.20
CA ASP A 108 16.74 6.44 3.76
C ASP A 108 15.64 5.99 4.75
N ILE A 109 14.71 5.20 4.26
CA ILE A 109 13.75 4.45 5.07
C ILE A 109 14.36 3.07 5.34
N LEU A 110 14.56 2.75 6.61
CA LEU A 110 15.13 1.47 7.01
C LEU A 110 14.07 0.37 7.03
N VAL A 111 14.33 -0.73 6.31
CA VAL A 111 13.53 -1.96 6.34
C VAL A 111 14.38 -3.09 6.89
N ILE A 112 13.98 -3.67 8.02
CA ILE A 112 14.78 -4.69 8.72
C ILE A 112 13.85 -5.62 9.53
N PRO A 113 14.21 -6.89 9.79
CA PRO A 113 13.36 -7.77 10.59
C PRO A 113 13.05 -7.22 11.98
N GLN A 114 14.03 -6.63 12.66
CA GLN A 114 13.89 -5.97 13.97
C GLN A 114 15.03 -4.99 14.20
N THR A 115 14.83 -4.01 15.09
CA THR A 115 15.86 -3.04 15.45
C THR A 115 16.41 -3.27 16.86
N SER A 116 17.67 -2.85 17.08
CA SER A 116 18.30 -2.79 18.39
C SER A 116 19.01 -1.47 18.64
N ASN A 117 19.59 -1.30 19.82
CA ASN A 117 20.38 -0.13 20.19
C ASN A 117 21.61 0.10 19.28
N ALA A 118 22.14 -0.94 18.63
CA ALA A 118 23.26 -0.83 17.71
C ALA A 118 22.92 0.02 16.48
N LEU A 119 21.64 0.08 16.10
CA LEU A 119 21.16 0.85 14.94
C LEU A 119 20.82 2.31 15.27
N LEU A 120 20.87 2.75 16.53
CA LEU A 120 20.54 4.14 16.92
C LEU A 120 21.25 5.22 16.09
N PRO A 121 22.54 5.08 15.70
CA PRO A 121 23.22 6.09 14.89
C PRO A 121 22.56 6.33 13.52
N ILE A 122 22.08 5.28 12.87
CA ILE A 122 21.40 5.38 11.57
C ILE A 122 19.90 5.70 11.73
N LEU A 123 19.24 5.22 12.79
CA LEU A 123 17.83 5.53 13.04
C LEU A 123 17.60 7.03 13.25
N LYS A 124 18.55 7.75 13.85
CA LYS A 124 18.49 9.22 14.01
C LYS A 124 18.51 9.98 12.69
N LYS A 125 18.93 9.34 11.60
CA LYS A 125 19.06 9.91 10.27
C LYS A 125 18.05 9.33 9.30
N ALA A 126 17.26 8.35 9.75
CA ALA A 126 16.23 7.70 8.95
C ALA A 126 15.02 8.60 8.74
N SER A 127 14.42 8.55 7.56
CA SER A 127 13.12 9.19 7.27
C SER A 127 11.95 8.33 7.68
N GLY A 128 12.14 7.04 7.95
CA GLY A 128 11.11 6.12 8.41
C GLY A 128 11.67 4.74 8.75
N ILE A 129 10.88 3.94 9.44
CA ILE A 129 11.26 2.59 9.88
C ILE A 129 10.16 1.61 9.56
N VAL A 130 10.52 0.47 8.94
CA VAL A 130 9.62 -0.65 8.68
C VAL A 130 10.26 -1.91 9.26
N THR A 131 9.52 -2.61 10.14
CA THR A 131 10.01 -3.85 10.74
C THR A 131 9.03 -5.00 10.54
N GLU A 132 9.58 -6.21 10.30
CA GLU A 132 8.76 -7.42 10.15
C GLU A 132 8.24 -7.91 11.49
N ARG A 133 9.03 -7.72 12.55
CA ARG A 133 8.75 -8.19 13.91
C ARG A 133 8.66 -7.02 14.86
N GLY A 134 8.06 -7.27 16.00
CA GLY A 134 7.88 -6.28 17.06
C GLY A 134 6.44 -5.79 17.12
N GLY A 135 6.10 -4.99 18.10
CA GLY A 135 4.79 -4.41 18.32
C GLY A 135 4.89 -2.94 18.67
N LEU A 136 3.79 -2.36 19.13
CA LEU A 136 3.73 -0.94 19.53
C LEU A 136 4.68 -0.58 20.68
N ASN A 137 5.18 -1.58 21.43
CA ASN A 137 6.16 -1.41 22.50
C ASN A 137 7.56 -1.87 22.08
N SER A 138 7.80 -2.12 20.80
CA SER A 138 9.11 -2.53 20.30
C SER A 138 10.12 -1.38 20.30
N HIS A 139 11.40 -1.73 20.22
CA HIS A 139 12.48 -0.74 20.11
C HIS A 139 12.26 0.22 18.91
N ALA A 140 11.85 -0.32 17.75
CA ALA A 140 11.53 0.50 16.56
C ALA A 140 10.41 1.51 16.85
N ALA A 141 9.33 1.06 17.53
CA ALA A 141 8.19 1.91 17.86
C ALA A 141 8.58 3.04 18.82
N ILE A 142 9.31 2.73 19.88
CA ILE A 142 9.74 3.71 20.89
C ILE A 142 10.68 4.74 20.25
N VAL A 143 11.70 4.29 19.52
CA VAL A 143 12.67 5.18 18.87
C VAL A 143 12.00 6.04 17.80
N GLY A 144 11.14 5.46 16.97
CA GLY A 144 10.47 6.21 15.91
C GLY A 144 9.49 7.26 16.43
N MET A 145 8.78 6.98 17.54
CA MET A 145 7.97 7.99 18.23
C MET A 145 8.83 9.11 18.80
N ALA A 146 9.99 8.79 19.40
CA ALA A 146 10.90 9.79 19.96
C ALA A 146 11.54 10.67 18.88
N LEU A 147 11.74 10.14 17.67
CA LEU A 147 12.31 10.86 16.53
C LEU A 147 11.25 11.53 15.64
N ASP A 148 9.96 11.32 15.93
CA ASP A 148 8.81 11.82 15.18
C ASP A 148 8.81 11.41 13.68
N ILE A 149 9.27 10.20 13.38
CA ILE A 149 9.30 9.60 12.04
C ILE A 149 8.26 8.48 11.91
N PRO A 150 7.73 8.20 10.69
CA PRO A 150 6.78 7.11 10.47
C PRO A 150 7.41 5.76 10.78
N VAL A 151 6.66 4.94 11.53
CA VAL A 151 7.05 3.57 11.87
C VAL A 151 5.92 2.61 11.58
N ILE A 152 6.25 1.55 10.85
CA ILE A 152 5.38 0.41 10.60
C ILE A 152 6.05 -0.83 11.20
N VAL A 153 5.30 -1.55 12.04
CA VAL A 153 5.71 -2.83 12.63
C VAL A 153 4.80 -3.95 12.11
N PHE A 154 5.18 -5.21 12.32
CA PHE A 154 4.47 -6.37 11.77
C PHE A 154 4.29 -6.33 10.24
N ALA A 155 5.24 -5.75 9.52
CA ALA A 155 5.27 -5.75 8.06
C ALA A 155 5.82 -7.09 7.56
N GLU A 156 5.01 -8.13 7.57
CA GLU A 156 5.43 -9.50 7.25
C GLU A 156 6.11 -9.59 5.88
N ASN A 157 7.25 -10.27 5.84
CA ASN A 157 8.06 -10.46 4.63
C ASN A 157 8.52 -9.17 3.93
N ALA A 158 8.53 -8.03 4.64
CA ALA A 158 8.92 -6.74 4.06
C ALA A 158 10.33 -6.79 3.44
N THR A 159 11.29 -7.48 4.08
CA THR A 159 12.65 -7.62 3.55
C THR A 159 12.76 -8.51 2.32
N ALA A 160 11.76 -9.34 2.04
CA ALA A 160 11.70 -10.17 0.84
C ALA A 160 10.96 -9.48 -0.32
N ILE A 161 9.94 -8.69 0.00
CA ILE A 161 9.07 -8.02 -0.98
C ILE A 161 9.70 -6.70 -1.44
N LEU A 162 10.18 -5.89 -0.51
CA LEU A 162 10.74 -4.58 -0.79
C LEU A 162 12.17 -4.68 -1.32
N LYS A 163 12.52 -3.78 -2.21
CA LYS A 163 13.86 -3.74 -2.83
C LYS A 163 14.59 -2.47 -2.43
N SER A 164 15.85 -2.61 -2.04
CA SER A 164 16.73 -1.46 -1.78
C SER A 164 16.78 -0.52 -2.98
N SER A 165 16.93 0.77 -2.71
CA SER A 165 16.98 1.87 -3.68
C SER A 165 15.64 2.22 -4.35
N SER A 166 14.55 1.48 -4.12
CA SER A 166 13.20 1.90 -4.53
C SER A 166 12.76 3.11 -3.70
N VAL A 167 12.08 4.06 -4.36
CA VAL A 167 11.50 5.24 -3.68
C VAL A 167 10.04 4.94 -3.39
N VAL A 168 9.67 5.02 -2.13
CA VAL A 168 8.34 4.67 -1.64
C VAL A 168 7.78 5.75 -0.73
N GLU A 169 6.48 5.68 -0.50
CA GLU A 169 5.79 6.34 0.60
C GLU A 169 5.57 5.34 1.73
N VAL A 170 5.93 5.72 2.94
CA VAL A 170 5.58 5.01 4.17
C VAL A 170 4.53 5.84 4.88
N ASP A 171 3.30 5.34 4.96
CA ASP A 171 2.21 5.95 5.72
C ASP A 171 1.91 5.12 6.96
N ALA A 172 2.38 5.60 8.11
CA ALA A 172 2.13 4.94 9.38
C ALA A 172 0.69 5.12 9.87
N SER A 173 -0.09 6.09 9.37
CA SER A 173 -1.50 6.22 9.73
C SER A 173 -2.36 5.13 9.11
N ALA A 174 -2.05 4.74 7.88
CA ALA A 174 -2.68 3.65 7.16
C ALA A 174 -1.98 2.29 7.40
N GLY A 175 -0.74 2.29 7.93
CA GLY A 175 0.08 1.09 8.08
C GLY A 175 0.57 0.51 6.75
N THR A 176 0.82 1.36 5.75
CA THR A 176 1.14 0.94 4.38
C THR A 176 2.47 1.46 3.88
N VAL A 177 3.13 0.65 3.06
CA VAL A 177 4.27 1.04 2.23
C VAL A 177 3.83 0.93 0.79
N SER A 178 3.85 2.03 0.04
CA SER A 178 3.37 2.08 -1.34
C SER A 178 4.42 2.64 -2.30
N ASN A 179 4.31 2.25 -3.58
CA ASN A 179 5.07 2.92 -4.62
C ASN A 179 4.62 4.37 -4.73
N ARG A 180 5.56 5.27 -5.03
CA ARG A 180 5.22 6.64 -5.37
C ARG A 180 4.47 6.64 -6.71
N THR A 181 3.15 6.76 -6.69
CA THR A 181 2.39 7.09 -7.90
C THR A 181 2.74 8.53 -8.27
N ARG A 182 3.42 8.75 -9.39
CA ARG A 182 3.53 10.08 -9.99
C ARG A 182 2.12 10.52 -10.35
N THR A 183 1.53 11.37 -9.54
CA THR A 183 0.41 12.20 -9.99
C THR A 183 1.02 13.25 -10.92
N GLU A 184 0.84 13.06 -12.25
CA GLU A 184 1.01 14.11 -13.24
C GLU A 184 -0.14 15.10 -13.14
#